data_2e8a89ba7c94e2256b5c87595ccc51a8
#
_entry.id   2e8a89ba7c94e2256b5c87595ccc51a8
#
_cell.length_a   1.000
_cell.length_b   1.000
_cell.length_c   1.000
_cell.angle_alpha   90.00
_cell.angle_beta   90.00
_cell.angle_gamma   90.00
#
_symmetry.space_group_name_H-M   'P 1'
#
loop_
_entity.id
_entity.type
_entity.pdbx_description
1 polymer ?
#
loop_
_entity_poly.entity_id
_entity_poly.type
_entity_poly.pdbx_seq_one_letter_code
_entity_poly.pdbx_strand_id
1 'polypeptide(L)'
;VEKVNDMNTQYQNFGEFLQRKRTEKQITLRKMAEMIGITAPYLTDIEKDRRNPPEMEKLELISQILMLNDEDKTTMYDLAGKKRNSVAPDLPDYIMEHDYVSAALRTARDLDASEADWLKFVEELRQRKG
;
A
#
# COMPACT_ATOMS: atom_id res chain seq x y z
N VAL A 1 -12.05 0.45 -13.30
CA VAL A 1 -12.82 0.34 -12.08
C VAL A 1 -12.48 -0.95 -11.36
N GLU A 2 -12.71 -2.05 -12.01
CA GLU A 2 -12.38 -3.36 -11.44
C GLU A 2 -10.90 -3.50 -11.15
N LYS A 3 -10.09 -2.73 -11.85
CA LYS A 3 -8.64 -2.86 -11.74
C LYS A 3 -8.10 -2.47 -10.38
N VAL A 4 -8.83 -1.63 -9.64
CA VAL A 4 -8.41 -1.26 -8.30
C VAL A 4 -8.37 -2.51 -7.40
N ASN A 5 -9.38 -3.38 -7.53
CA ASN A 5 -9.42 -4.62 -6.77
C ASN A 5 -8.45 -5.66 -7.32
N ASP A 6 -8.32 -5.71 -8.67
CA ASP A 6 -7.48 -6.70 -9.31
C ASP A 6 -6.01 -6.54 -8.93
N MET A 7 -5.56 -5.30 -8.74
CA MET A 7 -4.17 -5.05 -8.38
C MET A 7 -3.80 -5.70 -7.06
N ASN A 8 -4.73 -5.73 -6.10
CA ASN A 8 -4.46 -6.30 -4.80
C ASN A 8 -4.63 -7.81 -4.75
N THR A 9 -5.38 -8.39 -5.71
CA THR A 9 -5.55 -9.84 -5.75
C THR A 9 -4.39 -10.55 -6.43
N GLN A 10 -3.49 -9.80 -7.06
CA GLN A 10 -2.31 -10.35 -7.73
C GLN A 10 -1.35 -11.01 -6.75
N TYR A 11 -1.36 -10.57 -5.51
CA TYR A 11 -0.47 -11.05 -4.47
C TYR A 11 -1.29 -11.48 -3.27
N GLN A 12 -0.84 -12.56 -2.62
CA GLN A 12 -1.53 -13.05 -1.44
C GLN A 12 -1.36 -12.12 -0.24
N ASN A 13 -0.19 -11.47 -0.14
CA ASN A 13 0.12 -10.64 1.01
C ASN A 13 1.31 -9.73 0.68
N PHE A 14 1.64 -8.88 1.64
CA PHE A 14 2.76 -7.95 1.49
C PHE A 14 4.08 -8.70 1.25
N GLY A 15 4.29 -9.79 1.98
CA GLY A 15 5.54 -10.55 1.87
C GLY A 15 5.76 -11.07 0.46
N GLU A 16 4.72 -11.64 -0.14
CA GLU A 16 4.83 -12.15 -1.51
C GLU A 16 5.11 -11.00 -2.49
N PHE A 17 4.44 -9.87 -2.31
CA PHE A 17 4.69 -8.70 -3.14
C PHE A 17 6.16 -8.30 -3.07
N LEU A 18 6.67 -8.16 -1.85
CA LEU A 18 8.04 -7.73 -1.64
C LEU A 18 9.03 -8.70 -2.27
N GLN A 19 8.84 -10.01 -2.04
CA GLN A 19 9.72 -11.01 -2.57
C GLN A 19 9.75 -10.99 -4.09
N ARG A 20 8.58 -10.91 -4.71
CA ARG A 20 8.50 -10.92 -6.17
C ARG A 20 9.13 -9.67 -6.78
N LYS A 21 8.86 -8.49 -6.20
CA LYS A 21 9.47 -7.26 -6.71
C LYS A 21 10.97 -7.28 -6.53
N ARG A 22 11.44 -7.81 -5.40
CA ARG A 22 12.87 -7.92 -5.14
C ARG A 22 13.56 -8.85 -6.14
N THR A 23 12.98 -10.01 -6.36
CA THR A 23 13.59 -10.97 -7.30
C THR A 23 13.53 -10.49 -8.74
N GLU A 24 12.50 -9.76 -9.11
CA GLU A 24 12.44 -9.15 -10.44
C GLU A 24 13.59 -8.20 -10.68
N LYS A 25 14.05 -7.52 -9.63
CA LYS A 25 15.20 -6.61 -9.72
C LYS A 25 16.51 -7.33 -9.50
N GLN A 26 16.49 -8.64 -9.28
CA GLN A 26 17.67 -9.46 -9.06
C GLN A 26 18.48 -8.99 -7.84
N ILE A 27 17.77 -8.54 -6.82
CA ILE A 27 18.39 -8.14 -5.57
C ILE A 27 18.29 -9.29 -4.58
N THR A 28 19.45 -9.70 -4.00
CA THR A 28 19.42 -10.78 -3.02
C THR A 28 18.75 -10.34 -1.74
N LEU A 29 18.26 -11.31 -0.98
CA LEU A 29 17.62 -11.01 0.29
C LEU A 29 18.58 -10.27 1.22
N ARG A 30 19.83 -10.74 1.29
CA ARG A 30 20.83 -10.10 2.14
C ARG A 30 21.07 -8.65 1.73
N LYS A 31 21.20 -8.41 0.43
CA LYS A 31 21.46 -7.07 -0.06
C LYS A 31 20.28 -6.15 0.25
N MET A 32 19.07 -6.63 0.03
CA MET A 32 17.87 -5.84 0.31
C MET A 32 17.80 -5.49 1.80
N ALA A 33 18.04 -6.47 2.66
CA ALA A 33 18.01 -6.24 4.10
C ALA A 33 19.03 -5.17 4.50
N GLU A 34 20.23 -5.24 3.92
CA GLU A 34 21.27 -4.26 4.18
C GLU A 34 20.82 -2.87 3.75
N MET A 35 20.22 -2.78 2.56
CA MET A 35 19.82 -1.49 2.01
C MET A 35 18.71 -0.82 2.82
N ILE A 36 17.82 -1.59 3.40
CA ILE A 36 16.72 -1.02 4.20
C ILE A 36 17.03 -1.01 5.70
N GLY A 37 18.21 -1.51 6.09
CA GLY A 37 18.65 -1.38 7.49
C GLY A 37 18.03 -2.36 8.44
N ILE A 38 17.73 -3.58 7.99
CA ILE A 38 17.22 -4.64 8.86
C ILE A 38 18.06 -5.88 8.67
N THR A 39 17.87 -6.87 9.54
CA THR A 39 18.63 -8.13 9.42
C THR A 39 18.00 -9.03 8.35
N ALA A 40 18.81 -9.90 7.77
CA ALA A 40 18.32 -10.85 6.78
C ALA A 40 17.22 -11.76 7.36
N PRO A 41 17.37 -12.33 8.57
CA PRO A 41 16.28 -13.13 9.14
C PRO A 41 14.97 -12.35 9.31
N TYR A 42 15.09 -11.08 9.71
CA TYR A 42 13.89 -10.24 9.85
C TYR A 42 13.19 -10.09 8.48
N LEU A 43 13.97 -9.81 7.44
CA LEU A 43 13.39 -9.69 6.10
C LEU A 43 12.78 -11.00 5.64
N THR A 44 13.43 -12.12 5.93
CA THR A 44 12.87 -13.43 5.62
C THR A 44 11.50 -13.60 6.25
N ASP A 45 11.36 -13.23 7.52
CA ASP A 45 10.08 -13.35 8.22
C ASP A 45 9.01 -12.45 7.61
N ILE A 46 9.40 -11.25 7.17
CA ILE A 46 8.45 -10.36 6.49
C ILE A 46 7.98 -10.98 5.18
N GLU A 47 8.93 -11.51 4.39
CA GLU A 47 8.57 -12.09 3.09
C GLU A 47 7.72 -13.34 3.22
N LYS A 48 7.88 -14.07 4.32
CA LYS A 48 7.09 -15.27 4.56
C LYS A 48 5.83 -15.01 5.37
N ASP A 49 5.47 -13.75 5.52
CA ASP A 49 4.22 -13.35 6.18
C ASP A 49 4.18 -13.70 7.66
N ARG A 50 5.35 -13.80 8.29
CA ARG A 50 5.46 -14.09 9.72
C ARG A 50 5.57 -12.84 10.57
N ARG A 51 5.77 -11.68 9.95
CA ARG A 51 5.91 -10.41 10.63
C ARG A 51 5.17 -9.32 9.86
N ASN A 52 4.81 -8.28 10.58
CA ASN A 52 4.22 -7.10 9.96
C ASN A 52 5.21 -6.41 9.04
N PRO A 53 4.70 -5.71 8.01
CA PRO A 53 5.58 -4.88 7.18
C PRO A 53 6.29 -3.82 8.00
N PRO A 54 7.40 -3.27 7.50
CA PRO A 54 8.08 -2.17 8.19
C PRO A 54 7.20 -0.92 8.25
N GLU A 55 7.61 0.03 9.06
CA GLU A 55 6.93 1.29 9.18
C GLU A 55 7.11 2.14 7.93
N MET A 56 6.32 3.21 7.84
CA MET A 56 6.22 4.04 6.65
C MET A 56 7.58 4.48 6.10
N GLU A 57 8.50 4.87 6.98
CA GLU A 57 9.82 5.34 6.56
C GLU A 57 10.55 4.28 5.74
N LYS A 58 10.52 3.03 6.20
CA LYS A 58 11.18 1.96 5.46
C LYS A 58 10.39 1.52 4.24
N LEU A 59 9.07 1.65 4.28
CA LEU A 59 8.26 1.37 3.08
C LEU A 59 8.60 2.34 1.96
N GLU A 60 8.79 3.62 2.29
CA GLU A 60 9.21 4.59 1.29
C GLU A 60 10.56 4.23 0.69
N LEU A 61 11.48 3.81 1.56
CA LEU A 61 12.80 3.40 1.10
C LEU A 61 12.72 2.19 0.17
N ILE A 62 11.89 1.22 0.53
CA ILE A 62 11.66 0.04 -0.31
C ILE A 62 11.15 0.46 -1.68
N SER A 63 10.20 1.40 -1.72
CA SER A 63 9.64 1.83 -3.00
C SER A 63 10.71 2.47 -3.88
N GLN A 64 11.67 3.19 -3.28
CA GLN A 64 12.76 3.79 -4.01
C GLN A 64 13.75 2.74 -4.52
N ILE A 65 14.12 1.81 -3.65
CA ILE A 65 15.07 0.74 -4.02
C ILE A 65 14.53 -0.09 -5.17
N LEU A 66 13.24 -0.42 -5.11
CA LEU A 66 12.60 -1.25 -6.12
C LEU A 66 12.09 -0.44 -7.30
N MET A 67 12.22 0.87 -7.27
CA MET A 67 11.77 1.78 -8.33
C MET A 67 10.31 1.51 -8.70
N LEU A 68 9.46 1.44 -7.68
CA LEU A 68 8.05 1.14 -7.89
C LEU A 68 7.35 2.33 -8.56
N ASN A 69 6.47 2.04 -9.53
CA ASN A 69 5.62 3.08 -10.10
C ASN A 69 4.47 3.36 -9.15
N ASP A 70 3.62 4.32 -9.50
CA ASP A 70 2.53 4.74 -8.62
C ASP A 70 1.56 3.60 -8.32
N GLU A 71 1.28 2.78 -9.32
CA GLU A 71 0.37 1.65 -9.17
C GLU A 71 0.93 0.63 -8.19
N ASP A 72 2.22 0.31 -8.33
CA ASP A 72 2.88 -0.64 -7.44
C ASP A 72 2.98 -0.09 -6.02
N LYS A 73 3.21 1.21 -5.87
CA LYS A 73 3.24 1.81 -4.53
C LYS A 73 1.89 1.67 -3.85
N THR A 74 0.81 1.93 -4.58
CA THR A 74 -0.54 1.78 -4.04
C THR A 74 -0.76 0.34 -3.57
N THR A 75 -0.38 -0.62 -4.41
CA THR A 75 -0.51 -2.03 -4.05
C THR A 75 0.29 -2.35 -2.79
N MET A 76 1.52 -1.84 -2.71
CA MET A 76 2.38 -2.07 -1.54
C MET A 76 1.72 -1.54 -0.26
N TYR A 77 1.23 -0.31 -0.30
CA TYR A 77 0.63 0.29 0.88
C TYR A 77 -0.67 -0.42 1.28
N ASP A 78 -1.49 -0.78 0.30
CA ASP A 78 -2.73 -1.51 0.60
C ASP A 78 -2.45 -2.86 1.25
N LEU A 79 -1.46 -3.58 0.73
CA LEU A 79 -1.10 -4.87 1.30
C LEU A 79 -0.51 -4.72 2.71
N ALA A 80 0.28 -3.67 2.92
CA ALA A 80 0.83 -3.40 4.25
C ALA A 80 -0.27 -3.12 5.25
N GLY A 81 -1.26 -2.33 4.86
CA GLY A 81 -2.40 -2.04 5.73
C GLY A 81 -3.19 -3.29 6.06
N LYS A 82 -3.43 -4.13 5.07
CA LYS A 82 -4.19 -5.36 5.28
C LYS A 82 -3.50 -6.29 6.26
N LYS A 83 -2.18 -6.43 6.17
CA LYS A 83 -1.45 -7.29 7.09
C LYS A 83 -1.59 -6.79 8.53
N ARG A 84 -1.59 -5.48 8.73
CA ARG A 84 -1.71 -4.88 10.06
C ARG A 84 -3.15 -4.74 10.51
N ASN A 85 -4.11 -5.13 9.67
CA ASN A 85 -5.54 -4.94 9.93
C ASN A 85 -5.82 -3.45 10.17
N SER A 86 -5.33 -2.62 9.27
CA SER A 86 -5.37 -1.17 9.40
C SER A 86 -5.57 -0.56 8.01
N VAL A 87 -5.73 0.75 7.95
CA VAL A 87 -5.78 1.43 6.65
C VAL A 87 -4.39 1.45 6.04
N ALA A 88 -4.34 1.66 4.71
CA ALA A 88 -3.05 1.80 4.03
C ALA A 88 -2.27 2.93 4.69
N PRO A 89 -0.97 2.70 5.00
CA PRO A 89 -0.21 3.65 5.83
C PRO A 89 0.10 4.99 5.16
N ASP A 90 -0.14 5.11 3.86
CA ASP A 90 0.06 6.39 3.17
C ASP A 90 -1.14 7.34 3.30
N LEU A 91 -2.24 6.90 3.92
CA LEU A 91 -3.46 7.72 3.99
C LEU A 91 -3.68 8.49 5.28
N PRO A 92 -3.25 8.00 6.46
CA PRO A 92 -3.60 8.70 7.71
C PRO A 92 -3.17 10.15 7.77
N ASP A 93 -1.97 10.48 7.28
CA ASP A 93 -1.50 11.86 7.33
C ASP A 93 -2.41 12.77 6.51
N TYR A 94 -2.80 12.32 5.32
CA TYR A 94 -3.70 13.10 4.49
C TYR A 94 -5.04 13.34 5.20
N ILE A 95 -5.58 12.29 5.81
CA ILE A 95 -6.86 12.39 6.50
C ILE A 95 -6.77 13.35 7.67
N MET A 96 -5.67 13.27 8.43
CA MET A 96 -5.50 14.11 9.62
C MET A 96 -5.29 15.58 9.27
N GLU A 97 -4.71 15.86 8.11
CA GLU A 97 -4.47 17.24 7.69
C GLU A 97 -5.73 17.95 7.21
N HIS A 98 -6.81 17.20 6.99
CA HIS A 98 -8.03 17.77 6.41
C HIS A 98 -9.26 17.25 7.15
N ASP A 99 -9.76 18.06 8.10
CA ASP A 99 -10.90 17.67 8.92
C ASP A 99 -12.12 17.28 8.09
N TYR A 100 -12.30 17.94 6.94
CA TYR A 100 -13.45 17.65 6.08
C TYR A 100 -13.38 16.25 5.50
N VAL A 101 -12.20 15.64 5.40
CA VAL A 101 -12.09 14.26 4.91
C VAL A 101 -12.68 13.29 5.93
N SER A 102 -12.32 13.45 7.21
CA SER A 102 -12.91 12.62 8.26
C SER A 102 -14.42 12.78 8.31
N ALA A 103 -14.90 14.01 8.19
CA ALA A 103 -16.34 14.27 8.20
C ALA A 103 -17.02 13.57 7.01
N ALA A 104 -16.41 13.66 5.83
CA ALA A 104 -16.98 13.03 4.64
C ALA A 104 -17.01 11.51 4.79
N LEU A 105 -15.94 10.93 5.35
CA LEU A 105 -15.90 9.48 5.55
C LEU A 105 -16.99 9.02 6.51
N ARG A 106 -17.24 9.79 7.58
CA ARG A 106 -18.30 9.43 8.52
C ARG A 106 -19.67 9.48 7.87
N THR A 107 -19.91 10.51 7.05
CA THR A 107 -21.17 10.64 6.32
C THR A 107 -21.36 9.46 5.37
N ALA A 108 -20.30 9.11 4.64
CA ALA A 108 -20.35 7.99 3.71
C ALA A 108 -20.65 6.69 4.45
N ARG A 109 -20.01 6.49 5.60
CA ARG A 109 -20.24 5.31 6.43
C ARG A 109 -21.68 5.25 6.90
N ASP A 110 -22.17 6.38 7.43
CA ASP A 110 -23.49 6.42 8.05
C ASP A 110 -24.62 6.26 7.02
N LEU A 111 -24.39 6.76 5.81
CA LEU A 111 -25.37 6.65 4.73
C LEU A 111 -25.10 5.45 3.81
N ASP A 112 -24.12 4.62 4.18
CA ASP A 112 -23.81 3.38 3.46
C ASP A 112 -23.48 3.64 1.99
N ALA A 113 -22.53 4.54 1.74
CA ALA A 113 -22.09 4.84 0.38
C ALA A 113 -21.62 3.56 -0.31
N SER A 114 -22.04 3.39 -1.55
CA SER A 114 -21.70 2.20 -2.33
C SER A 114 -20.38 2.38 -3.04
N GLU A 115 -19.87 1.27 -3.59
CA GLU A 115 -18.69 1.35 -4.45
C GLU A 115 -18.93 2.31 -5.61
N ALA A 116 -20.13 2.26 -6.18
CA ALA A 116 -20.46 3.14 -7.31
C ALA A 116 -20.41 4.61 -6.90
N ASP A 117 -20.83 4.94 -5.68
CA ASP A 117 -20.75 6.31 -5.18
C ASP A 117 -19.30 6.79 -5.14
N TRP A 118 -18.40 5.95 -4.62
CA TRP A 118 -16.99 6.30 -4.51
C TRP A 118 -16.34 6.42 -5.88
N LEU A 119 -16.66 5.51 -6.78
CA LEU A 119 -16.08 5.54 -8.12
C LEU A 119 -16.54 6.75 -8.90
N LYS A 120 -17.79 7.15 -8.73
CA LYS A 120 -18.30 8.37 -9.34
C LYS A 120 -17.55 9.60 -8.84
N PHE A 121 -17.31 9.66 -7.53
CA PHE A 121 -16.54 10.74 -6.95
C PHE A 121 -15.14 10.82 -7.57
N VAL A 122 -14.47 9.67 -7.67
CA VAL A 122 -13.13 9.63 -8.26
C VAL A 122 -13.16 10.12 -9.71
N GLU A 123 -14.16 9.68 -10.47
CA GLU A 123 -14.27 10.09 -11.87
C GLU A 123 -14.49 11.58 -12.02
N GLU A 124 -15.32 12.15 -11.15
CA GLU A 124 -15.57 13.60 -11.17
C GLU A 124 -14.29 14.38 -10.89
N LEU A 125 -13.48 13.88 -9.95
CA LEU A 125 -12.21 14.53 -9.66
C LEU A 125 -11.26 14.48 -10.86
N ARG A 126 -11.20 13.33 -11.53
CA ARG A 126 -10.33 13.15 -12.69
C ARG A 126 -10.72 14.06 -13.83
N GLN A 127 -12.03 14.23 -14.05
CA GLN A 127 -12.51 15.09 -15.11
C GLN A 127 -12.14 16.55 -14.86
N ARG A 128 -12.17 16.98 -13.61
CA ARG A 128 -11.79 18.36 -13.29
C ARG A 128 -10.31 18.61 -13.56
N LYS A 129 -9.47 17.60 -13.39
CA LYS A 129 -8.04 17.72 -13.62
C LYS A 129 -7.68 17.57 -15.09
N GLY A 130 -8.47 16.79 -15.79
CA GLY A 130 -8.23 16.54 -17.20
C GLY A 130 -8.75 17.63 -18.08
#